data_49c793f7ad74081bf8d5c95cb7dedcc2
#
_entry.id   49c793f7ad74081bf8d5c95cb7dedcc2
#
_cell.length_a   1.000
_cell.length_b   1.000
_cell.length_c   1.000
_cell.angle_alpha   90.00
_cell.angle_beta   90.00
_cell.angle_gamma   90.00
#
_symmetry.space_group_name_H-M   'P 1'
#
loop_
_entity.id
_entity.type
_entity.pdbx_description
1 polymer ?
#
loop_
_entity_poly.entity_id
_entity_poly.type
_entity_poly.pdbx_seq_one_letter_code
_entity_poly.pdbx_strand_id
1 'polypeptide(L)'
;MKYLISFLFLALAFSMKSEAKVTLPSILGDNMVLQQQAEVKLWGKARSNATVTVKTSWNGQTYKSSSDGKGGWSLTVSTPVAGGPYKIIFNDGELLTLQNVLIGEVWFCSGQSNMEMPMGGFDRQPVRGTNDIIAKAKPSTPIRMYTTDSKDGRWVRQFSKTPVEDCQGEWLENTPVNVSHISAVSYYFARYIQEVLEVPVGIVVSTWGGSKVEAWMSRESIKPFSSIDLSILDNDAEVKNPTATPCVLYNGKIAPLTNFAVRGFLWYQGESNRDNTDLYLNLMPAFVADLRAKWGRGELPFYFVQIAPFNYEGADGTSAARLREVQLQNMKDIPNSGMVTTMDVGHPVFIHPVDKETVGNRLAYWALAQTYGMKGFGYAPPVYKSMEIQENKIYINFDNAQRGLSPMWTSLKGFEIAGEDKVFYPAFAEIETTTARLAVSSDKVSHPVAVRYAYKNY
;
A
#
# COMPACT_ATOMS: atom_id res chain seq x y z
N MET A 1 -65.70 61.98 -0.84
CA MET A 1 -64.39 61.88 -0.16
C MET A 1 -63.92 60.44 -0.25
N LYS A 2 -62.98 60.21 -1.15
CA LYS A 2 -62.38 58.88 -1.34
C LYS A 2 -60.92 58.97 -0.85
N TYR A 3 -60.55 58.21 0.21
CA TYR A 3 -59.21 58.15 0.70
C TYR A 3 -58.48 57.04 -0.04
N LEU A 4 -57.43 57.43 -0.75
CA LEU A 4 -56.46 56.49 -1.39
C LEU A 4 -55.39 56.17 -0.36
N ILE A 5 -55.33 54.92 0.09
CA ILE A 5 -54.24 54.40 0.96
C ILE A 5 -53.20 53.78 0.06
N SER A 6 -52.03 54.43 -0.12
CA SER A 6 -50.85 53.89 -0.78
C SER A 6 -50.11 52.95 0.19
N PHE A 7 -50.11 51.64 -0.11
CA PHE A 7 -49.24 50.66 0.56
C PHE A 7 -47.87 50.73 -0.09
N LEU A 8 -46.89 51.22 0.66
CA LEU A 8 -45.50 51.21 0.27
C LEU A 8 -44.91 49.81 0.70
N PHE A 9 -44.77 48.91 -0.25
CA PHE A 9 -44.04 47.63 -0.01
C PHE A 9 -42.53 47.93 0.07
N LEU A 10 -41.98 47.95 1.29
CA LEU A 10 -40.53 47.95 1.54
C LEU A 10 -40.02 46.51 1.38
N ALA A 11 -39.47 46.17 0.20
CA ALA A 11 -38.80 44.90 -0.01
C ALA A 11 -37.47 44.92 0.75
N LEU A 12 -37.44 44.39 1.96
CA LEU A 12 -36.18 44.01 2.64
C LEU A 12 -35.57 42.87 1.84
N ALA A 13 -34.61 43.20 0.99
CA ALA A 13 -33.68 42.22 0.45
C ALA A 13 -32.83 41.69 1.62
N PHE A 14 -33.26 40.59 2.24
CA PHE A 14 -32.38 39.77 3.05
C PHE A 14 -31.30 39.21 2.10
N SER A 15 -30.16 39.89 2.00
CA SER A 15 -28.95 39.27 1.53
C SER A 15 -28.64 38.12 2.48
N MET A 16 -29.09 36.91 2.16
CA MET A 16 -28.52 35.72 2.73
C MET A 16 -27.04 35.76 2.34
N LYS A 17 -26.19 36.24 3.24
CA LYS A 17 -24.76 35.94 3.17
C LYS A 17 -24.68 34.43 3.24
N SER A 18 -24.54 33.79 2.11
CA SER A 18 -24.05 32.39 2.06
C SER A 18 -22.72 32.41 2.79
N GLU A 19 -22.73 31.94 4.02
CA GLU A 19 -21.49 31.74 4.76
C GLU A 19 -20.65 30.77 3.94
N ALA A 20 -19.58 31.29 3.40
CA ALA A 20 -18.63 30.52 2.64
C ALA A 20 -17.61 29.97 3.62
N LYS A 21 -17.52 28.70 3.67
CA LYS A 21 -16.51 27.97 4.45
C LYS A 21 -15.73 27.08 3.54
N VAL A 22 -14.42 27.17 3.64
CA VAL A 22 -13.54 26.19 3.02
C VAL A 22 -13.92 24.78 3.48
N THR A 23 -14.13 23.88 2.53
CA THR A 23 -14.28 22.44 2.80
C THR A 23 -13.10 21.70 2.22
N LEU A 24 -12.56 20.75 2.99
CA LEU A 24 -11.39 19.95 2.64
C LEU A 24 -11.80 18.50 2.42
N PRO A 25 -11.10 17.76 1.54
CA PRO A 25 -11.27 16.32 1.50
C PRO A 25 -10.81 15.70 2.81
N SER A 26 -11.34 14.54 3.15
CA SER A 26 -11.11 13.86 4.43
C SER A 26 -9.65 13.59 4.77
N ILE A 27 -8.80 13.43 3.74
CA ILE A 27 -7.34 13.21 3.92
C ILE A 27 -6.62 14.47 4.45
N LEU A 28 -7.19 15.67 4.25
CA LEU A 28 -6.69 16.93 4.80
C LEU A 28 -7.49 17.27 6.08
N GLY A 29 -7.05 16.73 7.20
CA GLY A 29 -7.74 16.85 8.48
C GLY A 29 -6.80 17.04 9.67
N ASP A 30 -7.39 17.20 10.84
CA ASP A 30 -6.65 17.18 12.10
C ASP A 30 -5.84 15.87 12.23
N ASN A 31 -4.74 15.93 12.97
CA ASN A 31 -3.82 14.81 13.21
C ASN A 31 -3.09 14.27 11.96
N MET A 32 -3.26 14.86 10.77
CA MET A 32 -2.57 14.39 9.56
C MET A 32 -1.05 14.50 9.67
N VAL A 33 -0.34 13.66 8.89
CA VAL A 33 1.09 13.81 8.63
C VAL A 33 1.29 14.27 7.20
N LEU A 34 2.00 15.35 6.99
CA LEU A 34 2.46 15.79 5.67
C LEU A 34 3.87 15.27 5.40
N GLN A 35 4.15 14.90 4.14
CA GLN A 35 5.49 14.46 3.75
C GLN A 35 6.51 15.57 3.97
N GLN A 36 7.61 15.27 4.69
CA GLN A 36 8.69 16.21 4.94
C GLN A 36 9.52 16.55 3.70
N GLN A 37 10.17 17.72 3.71
CA GLN A 37 11.08 18.20 2.66
C GLN A 37 10.47 18.03 1.25
N ALA A 38 9.22 18.45 1.09
CA ALA A 38 8.43 18.23 -0.12
C ALA A 38 7.53 19.43 -0.43
N GLU A 39 7.25 19.57 -1.71
CA GLU A 39 6.15 20.40 -2.17
C GLU A 39 4.84 19.61 -2.01
N VAL A 40 4.00 19.99 -1.07
CA VAL A 40 2.73 19.30 -0.79
C VAL A 40 1.54 20.14 -1.24
N LYS A 41 0.60 19.49 -1.90
CA LYS A 41 -0.61 20.13 -2.40
C LYS A 41 -1.66 20.16 -1.29
N LEU A 42 -2.31 21.30 -1.14
CA LEU A 42 -3.52 21.50 -0.33
C LEU A 42 -4.64 21.90 -1.29
N TRP A 43 -5.82 21.30 -1.13
CA TRP A 43 -6.95 21.51 -2.06
C TRP A 43 -8.29 21.34 -1.36
N GLY A 44 -9.35 21.81 -2.01
CA GLY A 44 -10.71 21.68 -1.49
C GLY A 44 -11.71 22.50 -2.28
N LYS A 45 -12.82 22.80 -1.64
CA LYS A 45 -13.86 23.67 -2.17
C LYS A 45 -13.96 24.95 -1.31
N ALA A 46 -14.37 26.04 -1.94
CA ALA A 46 -14.64 27.34 -1.32
C ALA A 46 -15.78 28.00 -2.09
N ARG A 47 -16.14 29.23 -1.78
CA ARG A 47 -17.03 30.01 -2.65
C ARG A 47 -16.45 30.12 -4.06
N SER A 48 -17.34 30.10 -5.06
CA SER A 48 -16.93 30.30 -6.46
C SER A 48 -16.23 31.66 -6.62
N ASN A 49 -15.11 31.66 -7.33
CA ASN A 49 -14.30 32.85 -7.62
C ASN A 49 -13.83 33.62 -6.37
N ALA A 50 -13.68 32.96 -5.24
CA ALA A 50 -13.16 33.54 -4.00
C ALA A 50 -11.65 33.40 -3.89
N THR A 51 -11.02 34.31 -3.15
CA THR A 51 -9.62 34.14 -2.74
C THR A 51 -9.55 33.25 -1.51
N VAL A 52 -8.83 32.16 -1.59
CA VAL A 52 -8.50 31.29 -0.46
C VAL A 52 -7.09 31.60 0.00
N THR A 53 -6.93 31.91 1.29
CA THR A 53 -5.62 32.07 1.92
C THR A 53 -5.33 30.89 2.83
N VAL A 54 -4.08 30.44 2.84
CA VAL A 54 -3.60 29.34 3.70
C VAL A 54 -2.37 29.82 4.44
N LYS A 55 -2.42 29.83 5.78
CA LYS A 55 -1.28 30.16 6.64
C LYS A 55 -0.78 28.92 7.36
N THR A 56 0.52 28.67 7.23
CA THR A 56 1.20 27.53 7.88
C THR A 56 2.00 27.99 9.08
N SER A 57 1.91 27.27 10.20
CA SER A 57 2.59 27.68 11.44
C SER A 57 4.09 27.33 11.48
N TRP A 58 4.58 26.41 10.65
CA TRP A 58 5.97 26.00 10.64
C TRP A 58 6.93 27.04 10.04
N ASN A 59 6.42 27.96 9.22
CA ASN A 59 7.23 29.04 8.62
C ASN A 59 6.56 30.41 8.70
N GLY A 60 5.31 30.47 9.21
CA GLY A 60 4.50 31.69 9.32
C GLY A 60 4.03 32.27 7.98
N GLN A 61 4.29 31.61 6.85
CA GLN A 61 3.95 32.10 5.51
C GLN A 61 2.45 32.02 5.25
N THR A 62 1.96 32.92 4.41
CA THR A 62 0.60 32.92 3.88
C THR A 62 0.63 32.74 2.38
N TYR A 63 -0.01 31.68 1.93
CA TYR A 63 -0.17 31.32 0.51
C TYR A 63 -1.57 31.75 0.05
N LYS A 64 -1.74 31.99 -1.25
CA LYS A 64 -3.02 32.43 -1.84
C LYS A 64 -3.33 31.61 -3.08
N SER A 65 -4.60 31.29 -3.26
CA SER A 65 -5.15 30.70 -4.48
C SER A 65 -6.54 31.29 -4.74
N SER A 66 -7.04 31.20 -5.97
CA SER A 66 -8.41 31.52 -6.31
C SER A 66 -9.19 30.24 -6.58
N SER A 67 -10.41 30.16 -6.09
CA SER A 67 -11.31 29.07 -6.48
C SER A 67 -11.88 29.33 -7.88
N ASP A 68 -12.18 28.26 -8.59
CA ASP A 68 -12.85 28.31 -9.90
C ASP A 68 -14.36 28.58 -9.79
N GLY A 69 -15.07 28.63 -10.93
CA GLY A 69 -16.52 28.81 -10.98
C GLY A 69 -17.36 27.74 -10.29
N LYS A 70 -16.75 26.57 -9.97
CA LYS A 70 -17.36 25.45 -9.21
C LYS A 70 -16.89 25.42 -7.76
N GLY A 71 -16.08 26.39 -7.35
CA GLY A 71 -15.52 26.50 -6.01
C GLY A 71 -14.26 25.66 -5.77
N GLY A 72 -13.74 24.93 -6.75
CA GLY A 72 -12.51 24.15 -6.62
C GLY A 72 -11.29 25.05 -6.47
N TRP A 73 -10.40 24.76 -5.53
CA TRP A 73 -9.14 25.47 -5.33
C TRP A 73 -8.01 24.50 -4.99
N SER A 74 -6.80 24.88 -5.30
CA SER A 74 -5.60 24.18 -4.83
C SER A 74 -4.41 25.13 -4.80
N LEU A 75 -3.45 24.82 -3.91
CA LEU A 75 -2.15 25.47 -3.85
C LEU A 75 -1.09 24.50 -3.33
N THR A 76 0.17 24.84 -3.49
CA THR A 76 1.29 24.05 -3.00
C THR A 76 2.00 24.80 -1.89
N VAL A 77 2.40 24.09 -0.85
CA VAL A 77 3.20 24.59 0.27
C VAL A 77 4.45 23.73 0.45
N SER A 78 5.58 24.36 0.78
CA SER A 78 6.82 23.64 1.10
C SER A 78 6.81 23.21 2.55
N THR A 79 7.13 21.95 2.82
CA THR A 79 7.29 21.39 4.17
C THR A 79 8.77 21.36 4.59
N PRO A 80 9.11 21.71 5.83
CA PRO A 80 10.46 21.59 6.36
C PRO A 80 10.85 20.12 6.65
N VAL A 81 11.95 19.93 7.34
CA VAL A 81 12.31 18.68 8.02
C VAL A 81 11.24 18.28 9.05
N ALA A 82 11.20 17.00 9.39
CA ALA A 82 10.23 16.41 10.31
C ALA A 82 10.08 17.20 11.61
N GLY A 83 8.86 17.28 12.12
CA GLY A 83 8.53 17.98 13.36
C GLY A 83 7.03 18.20 13.55
N GLY A 84 6.70 19.05 14.49
CA GLY A 84 5.34 19.38 14.89
C GLY A 84 5.08 19.24 16.39
N PRO A 85 3.84 19.40 16.85
CA PRO A 85 2.63 19.62 16.05
C PRO A 85 2.48 21.06 15.51
N TYR A 86 1.96 21.17 14.33
CA TYR A 86 1.71 22.42 13.61
C TYR A 86 0.21 22.69 13.42
N LYS A 87 -0.10 23.91 12.94
CA LYS A 87 -1.45 24.33 12.55
C LYS A 87 -1.43 24.83 11.11
N ILE A 88 -2.55 24.62 10.41
CA ILE A 88 -2.80 25.21 9.10
C ILE A 88 -4.13 25.95 9.17
N ILE A 89 -4.13 27.23 8.80
CA ILE A 89 -5.30 28.09 8.85
C ILE A 89 -5.72 28.42 7.42
N PHE A 90 -6.93 28.06 7.07
CA PHE A 90 -7.59 28.38 5.80
C PHE A 90 -8.58 29.50 6.02
N ASN A 91 -8.73 30.38 5.02
CA ASN A 91 -9.67 31.49 5.08
C ASN A 91 -10.14 31.87 3.66
N ASP A 92 -11.46 31.87 3.44
CA ASP A 92 -12.13 32.42 2.27
C ASP A 92 -13.20 33.46 2.65
N GLY A 93 -13.09 34.01 3.88
CA GLY A 93 -14.04 34.85 4.58
C GLY A 93 -14.45 34.30 5.93
N GLU A 94 -14.31 32.97 6.13
CA GLU A 94 -14.46 32.27 7.39
C GLU A 94 -13.19 31.43 7.67
N LEU A 95 -12.78 31.34 8.93
CA LEU A 95 -11.57 30.60 9.34
C LEU A 95 -11.88 29.14 9.56
N LEU A 96 -11.08 28.27 8.91
CA LEU A 96 -10.97 26.85 9.22
C LEU A 96 -9.53 26.57 9.66
N THR A 97 -9.35 25.93 10.81
CA THR A 97 -8.00 25.60 11.33
C THR A 97 -7.87 24.11 11.51
N LEU A 98 -6.85 23.51 10.88
CA LEU A 98 -6.40 22.16 11.17
C LEU A 98 -5.38 22.19 12.31
N GLN A 99 -5.57 21.28 13.27
CA GLN A 99 -4.77 21.15 14.48
C GLN A 99 -3.92 19.89 14.45
N ASN A 100 -2.88 19.87 15.28
CA ASN A 100 -2.05 18.68 15.53
C ASN A 100 -1.44 18.06 14.23
N VAL A 101 -1.11 18.91 13.25
CA VAL A 101 -0.47 18.49 12.00
C VAL A 101 0.99 18.16 12.26
N LEU A 102 1.42 16.97 11.88
CA LEU A 102 2.83 16.57 11.93
C LEU A 102 3.45 16.64 10.52
N ILE A 103 4.76 16.81 10.47
CA ILE A 103 5.56 16.69 9.26
C ILE A 103 6.54 15.53 9.47
N GLY A 104 6.57 14.58 8.51
CA GLY A 104 7.37 13.36 8.65
C GLY A 104 7.34 12.52 7.38
N GLU A 105 7.44 11.22 7.52
CA GLU A 105 7.40 10.27 6.40
C GLU A 105 5.99 9.74 6.20
N VAL A 106 5.50 9.79 4.96
CA VAL A 106 4.14 9.34 4.62
C VAL A 106 4.20 8.18 3.62
N TRP A 107 3.54 7.08 3.93
CA TRP A 107 3.50 5.90 3.07
C TRP A 107 2.07 5.50 2.74
N PHE A 108 1.82 5.22 1.46
CA PHE A 108 0.53 4.68 0.99
C PHE A 108 0.57 3.16 1.03
N CYS A 109 -0.35 2.55 1.76
CA CYS A 109 -0.42 1.11 2.02
C CYS A 109 -1.71 0.55 1.44
N SER A 110 -1.61 -0.36 0.46
CA SER A 110 -2.79 -0.90 -0.21
C SER A 110 -2.65 -2.38 -0.56
N GLY A 111 -3.75 -3.01 -0.92
CA GLY A 111 -3.82 -4.42 -1.26
C GLY A 111 -5.11 -5.09 -0.81
N GLN A 112 -5.03 -6.42 -0.63
CA GLN A 112 -6.18 -7.22 -0.21
C GLN A 112 -6.11 -7.64 1.27
N SER A 113 -6.81 -8.70 1.65
CA SER A 113 -7.01 -9.11 3.05
C SER A 113 -5.73 -9.24 3.90
N ASN A 114 -4.61 -9.67 3.32
CA ASN A 114 -3.35 -9.77 4.04
C ASN A 114 -2.74 -8.39 4.38
N MET A 115 -3.02 -7.34 3.58
CA MET A 115 -2.73 -5.95 3.95
C MET A 115 -3.82 -5.38 4.87
N GLU A 116 -5.09 -5.77 4.65
CA GLU A 116 -6.23 -5.27 5.43
C GLU A 116 -6.23 -5.75 6.88
N MET A 117 -5.77 -6.96 7.15
CA MET A 117 -5.85 -7.62 8.45
C MET A 117 -5.38 -6.70 9.58
N PRO A 118 -6.28 -6.34 10.53
CA PRO A 118 -5.95 -5.38 11.57
C PRO A 118 -5.04 -5.98 12.64
N MET A 119 -4.43 -5.13 13.46
CA MET A 119 -3.61 -5.54 14.61
C MET A 119 -4.37 -6.44 15.58
N GLY A 120 -5.67 -6.22 15.76
CA GLY A 120 -6.55 -7.10 16.55
C GLY A 120 -6.86 -8.45 15.90
N GLY A 121 -6.50 -8.64 14.64
CA GLY A 121 -6.83 -9.83 13.85
C GLY A 121 -8.21 -9.78 13.22
N PHE A 122 -8.52 -10.78 12.38
CA PHE A 122 -9.90 -11.07 11.94
C PHE A 122 -10.57 -12.05 12.89
N ASP A 123 -11.87 -12.21 12.77
CA ASP A 123 -12.63 -13.19 13.54
C ASP A 123 -11.98 -14.58 13.45
N ARG A 124 -11.60 -15.15 14.62
CA ARG A 124 -10.94 -16.45 14.74
C ARG A 124 -9.54 -16.54 14.08
N GLN A 125 -8.98 -15.43 13.66
CA GLN A 125 -7.66 -15.37 13.05
C GLN A 125 -6.83 -14.26 13.74
N PRO A 126 -6.13 -14.57 14.83
CA PRO A 126 -5.34 -13.59 15.58
C PRO A 126 -4.06 -13.21 14.82
N VAL A 127 -3.52 -12.05 15.12
CA VAL A 127 -2.14 -11.68 14.78
C VAL A 127 -1.25 -11.94 16.01
N ARG A 128 -0.07 -12.53 15.79
CA ARG A 128 0.85 -12.90 16.87
C ARG A 128 1.45 -11.66 17.53
N GLY A 129 1.52 -11.66 18.87
CA GLY A 129 2.29 -10.68 19.66
C GLY A 129 1.69 -9.27 19.74
N THR A 130 0.50 -9.04 19.19
CA THR A 130 -0.06 -7.69 19.05
C THR A 130 -0.59 -7.09 20.35
N ASN A 131 -1.03 -7.91 21.32
CA ASN A 131 -1.59 -7.39 22.59
C ASN A 131 -0.63 -6.45 23.32
N ASP A 132 0.65 -6.81 23.40
CA ASP A 132 1.68 -5.98 24.05
C ASP A 132 1.87 -4.63 23.33
N ILE A 133 1.84 -4.64 22.00
CA ILE A 133 2.02 -3.46 21.17
C ILE A 133 0.80 -2.55 21.26
N ILE A 134 -0.39 -3.13 21.17
CA ILE A 134 -1.67 -2.41 21.32
C ILE A 134 -1.73 -1.75 22.70
N ALA A 135 -1.47 -2.50 23.77
CA ALA A 135 -1.53 -1.99 25.12
C ALA A 135 -0.52 -0.85 25.42
N LYS A 136 0.63 -0.85 24.71
CA LYS A 136 1.68 0.18 24.84
C LYS A 136 1.48 1.38 23.93
N ALA A 137 0.50 1.35 23.04
CA ALA A 137 0.23 2.46 22.12
C ALA A 137 -0.19 3.73 22.88
N LYS A 138 0.39 4.87 22.52
CA LYS A 138 0.11 6.16 23.16
C LYS A 138 0.22 7.31 22.14
N PRO A 139 -0.57 8.37 22.26
CA PRO A 139 -0.56 9.52 21.33
C PRO A 139 0.79 10.23 21.21
N SER A 140 1.64 10.11 22.24
CA SER A 140 3.00 10.68 22.24
C SER A 140 3.97 9.96 21.29
N THR A 141 3.67 8.73 20.85
CA THR A 141 4.39 8.10 19.75
C THR A 141 3.88 8.70 18.44
N PRO A 142 4.73 9.37 17.64
CA PRO A 142 4.27 10.18 16.50
C PRO A 142 3.98 9.33 15.26
N ILE A 143 3.15 8.31 15.43
CA ILE A 143 2.55 7.53 14.34
C ILE A 143 1.11 8.01 14.17
N ARG A 144 0.71 8.27 12.92
CA ARG A 144 -0.66 8.64 12.55
C ARG A 144 -1.14 7.73 11.43
N MET A 145 -2.40 7.36 11.49
CA MET A 145 -2.98 6.35 10.65
C MET A 145 -4.23 6.90 9.98
N TYR A 146 -4.21 7.04 8.65
CA TYR A 146 -5.39 7.33 7.87
C TYR A 146 -5.93 6.04 7.25
N THR A 147 -7.22 5.81 7.32
CA THR A 147 -7.83 4.65 6.67
C THR A 147 -9.06 5.06 5.87
N THR A 148 -9.19 4.50 4.66
CA THR A 148 -10.39 4.63 3.83
C THR A 148 -11.47 3.62 4.19
N ASP A 149 -11.21 2.76 5.16
CA ASP A 149 -12.06 1.61 5.51
C ASP A 149 -12.88 1.86 6.79
N SER A 150 -12.65 2.96 7.47
CA SER A 150 -13.37 3.34 8.68
C SER A 150 -13.54 4.85 8.76
N LYS A 151 -14.73 5.25 9.21
CA LYS A 151 -15.05 6.63 9.58
C LYS A 151 -15.96 6.62 10.79
N ASP A 152 -15.67 7.46 11.79
CA ASP A 152 -16.42 7.54 13.05
C ASP A 152 -16.62 6.17 13.71
N GLY A 153 -15.56 5.31 13.64
CA GLY A 153 -15.58 3.94 14.18
C GLY A 153 -16.48 2.96 13.43
N ARG A 154 -16.94 3.29 12.24
CA ARG A 154 -17.77 2.43 11.40
C ARG A 154 -17.00 1.97 10.17
N TRP A 155 -17.18 0.72 9.78
CA TRP A 155 -16.65 0.22 8.52
C TRP A 155 -17.29 0.93 7.32
N VAL A 156 -16.44 1.38 6.40
CA VAL A 156 -16.82 2.02 5.15
C VAL A 156 -16.28 1.20 3.99
N ARG A 157 -17.18 0.81 3.06
CA ARG A 157 -16.82 0.06 1.85
C ARG A 157 -17.16 0.90 0.63
N GLN A 158 -16.21 1.77 0.25
CA GLN A 158 -16.40 2.70 -0.86
C GLN A 158 -15.83 2.15 -2.16
N PHE A 159 -16.62 2.20 -3.21
CA PHE A 159 -16.24 1.91 -4.60
C PHE A 159 -17.07 2.78 -5.55
N SER A 160 -16.61 2.99 -6.78
CA SER A 160 -17.33 3.80 -7.75
C SER A 160 -16.98 3.42 -9.18
N LYS A 161 -17.93 3.53 -10.11
CA LYS A 161 -17.66 3.39 -11.55
C LYS A 161 -16.85 4.54 -12.13
N THR A 162 -16.90 5.70 -11.51
CA THR A 162 -16.16 6.91 -11.89
C THR A 162 -15.31 7.40 -10.73
N PRO A 163 -14.17 8.08 -10.98
CA PRO A 163 -13.37 8.66 -9.91
C PRO A 163 -14.16 9.62 -9.03
N VAL A 164 -14.07 9.45 -7.70
CA VAL A 164 -14.69 10.35 -6.74
C VAL A 164 -13.70 11.44 -6.31
N GLU A 165 -14.20 12.57 -5.83
CA GLU A 165 -13.37 13.70 -5.38
C GLU A 165 -12.83 13.52 -3.97
N ASP A 166 -13.51 12.72 -3.13
CA ASP A 166 -13.13 12.43 -1.75
C ASP A 166 -13.48 10.99 -1.38
N CYS A 167 -12.72 10.39 -0.49
CA CYS A 167 -13.03 9.11 0.12
C CYS A 167 -13.38 9.33 1.60
N GLN A 168 -14.27 8.50 2.12
CA GLN A 168 -14.60 8.55 3.54
C GLN A 168 -13.43 7.97 4.34
N GLY A 169 -12.83 8.78 5.19
CA GLY A 169 -11.70 8.37 6.02
C GLY A 169 -11.39 9.42 7.08
N GLU A 170 -10.48 9.08 7.98
CA GLU A 170 -10.04 9.95 9.06
C GLU A 170 -8.62 9.64 9.50
N TRP A 171 -7.92 10.65 10.03
CA TRP A 171 -6.62 10.48 10.66
C TRP A 171 -6.78 10.11 12.12
N LEU A 172 -6.17 9.02 12.52
CA LEU A 172 -6.22 8.44 13.86
C LEU A 172 -4.88 8.60 14.57
N GLU A 173 -4.94 8.97 15.85
CA GLU A 173 -3.78 8.98 16.73
C GLU A 173 -3.42 7.57 17.21
N ASN A 174 -2.17 7.40 17.64
CA ASN A 174 -1.62 6.13 18.13
C ASN A 174 -2.16 5.79 19.53
N THR A 175 -3.42 5.38 19.62
CA THR A 175 -4.05 4.89 20.85
C THR A 175 -4.31 3.40 20.79
N PRO A 176 -4.45 2.68 21.92
CA PRO A 176 -4.77 1.25 21.90
C PRO A 176 -5.98 0.87 21.02
N VAL A 177 -7.05 1.67 21.12
CA VAL A 177 -8.27 1.44 20.32
C VAL A 177 -7.98 1.58 18.84
N ASN A 178 -7.36 2.67 18.43
CA ASN A 178 -7.08 2.94 17.01
C ASN A 178 -6.10 1.91 16.42
N VAL A 179 -5.03 1.60 17.16
CA VAL A 179 -4.02 0.61 16.73
C VAL A 179 -4.64 -0.77 16.57
N SER A 180 -5.61 -1.17 17.40
CA SER A 180 -6.26 -2.48 17.27
C SER A 180 -6.99 -2.67 15.93
N HIS A 181 -7.44 -1.59 15.31
CA HIS A 181 -8.25 -1.61 14.08
C HIS A 181 -7.48 -1.30 12.79
N ILE A 182 -6.21 -0.90 12.87
CA ILE A 182 -5.43 -0.58 11.68
C ILE A 182 -4.68 -1.80 11.14
N SER A 183 -4.38 -1.81 9.84
CA SER A 183 -3.55 -2.82 9.17
C SER A 183 -2.31 -3.17 9.98
N ALA A 184 -2.16 -4.44 10.33
CA ALA A 184 -1.01 -4.91 11.11
C ALA A 184 0.31 -4.74 10.35
N VAL A 185 0.35 -5.12 9.06
CA VAL A 185 1.55 -4.97 8.23
C VAL A 185 1.96 -3.51 8.13
N SER A 186 1.02 -2.62 7.87
CA SER A 186 1.29 -1.17 7.75
C SER A 186 1.74 -0.57 9.07
N TYR A 187 1.16 -1.01 10.19
CA TYR A 187 1.52 -0.50 11.52
C TYR A 187 2.91 -0.96 11.95
N TYR A 188 3.27 -2.23 11.75
CA TYR A 188 4.62 -2.74 12.04
C TYR A 188 5.67 -2.04 11.20
N PHE A 189 5.38 -1.81 9.91
CA PHE A 189 6.23 -0.99 9.05
C PHE A 189 6.43 0.43 9.63
N ALA A 190 5.33 1.13 9.92
CA ALA A 190 5.38 2.51 10.42
C ALA A 190 6.13 2.60 11.75
N ARG A 191 5.88 1.65 12.65
CA ARG A 191 6.56 1.56 13.94
C ARG A 191 8.06 1.40 13.76
N TYR A 192 8.49 0.48 12.90
CA TYR A 192 9.91 0.24 12.68
C TYR A 192 10.60 1.46 12.02
N ILE A 193 9.97 2.11 11.04
CA ILE A 193 10.48 3.34 10.44
C ILE A 193 10.59 4.46 11.48
N GLN A 194 9.57 4.62 12.33
CA GLN A 194 9.55 5.63 13.38
C GLN A 194 10.65 5.39 14.41
N GLU A 195 10.84 4.15 14.85
CA GLU A 195 11.89 3.77 15.83
C GLU A 195 13.31 4.02 15.29
N VAL A 196 13.54 3.78 13.98
CA VAL A 196 14.88 3.90 13.38
C VAL A 196 15.20 5.33 12.95
N LEU A 197 14.23 6.04 12.36
CA LEU A 197 14.45 7.39 11.84
C LEU A 197 14.14 8.49 12.86
N GLU A 198 13.47 8.16 13.96
CA GLU A 198 13.04 9.08 15.04
C GLU A 198 12.20 10.27 14.52
N VAL A 199 11.42 10.05 13.42
CA VAL A 199 10.55 11.06 12.82
C VAL A 199 9.08 10.66 12.89
N PRO A 200 8.14 11.60 12.81
CA PRO A 200 6.72 11.26 12.64
C PRO A 200 6.49 10.41 11.39
N VAL A 201 5.59 9.42 11.51
CA VAL A 201 5.23 8.54 10.40
C VAL A 201 3.72 8.54 10.21
N GLY A 202 3.29 8.82 8.99
CA GLY A 202 1.90 8.70 8.53
C GLY A 202 1.75 7.50 7.61
N ILE A 203 0.77 6.63 7.90
CA ILE A 203 0.34 5.58 6.97
C ILE A 203 -1.06 5.90 6.45
N VAL A 204 -1.20 5.85 5.13
CA VAL A 204 -2.48 6.00 4.41
C VAL A 204 -2.90 4.62 3.93
N VAL A 205 -3.86 4.02 4.62
CA VAL A 205 -4.29 2.63 4.39
C VAL A 205 -5.56 2.60 3.56
N SER A 206 -5.50 1.90 2.42
CA SER A 206 -6.61 1.74 1.50
C SER A 206 -6.66 0.30 1.00
N THR A 207 -7.49 -0.53 1.60
CA THR A 207 -7.49 -1.98 1.42
C THR A 207 -8.89 -2.54 1.15
N TRP A 208 -8.94 -3.76 0.57
CA TRP A 208 -10.17 -4.53 0.48
C TRP A 208 -9.87 -6.02 0.27
N GLY A 209 -10.27 -6.85 1.22
CA GLY A 209 -10.06 -8.30 1.17
C GLY A 209 -10.69 -8.95 -0.07
N GLY A 210 -10.00 -9.97 -0.63
CA GLY A 210 -10.46 -10.69 -1.82
C GLY A 210 -10.37 -9.92 -3.14
N SER A 211 -9.74 -8.75 -3.17
CA SER A 211 -9.69 -7.95 -4.38
C SER A 211 -8.62 -8.41 -5.38
N LYS A 212 -8.96 -8.31 -6.67
CA LYS A 212 -8.05 -8.48 -7.81
C LYS A 212 -7.34 -7.17 -8.11
N VAL A 213 -6.14 -7.22 -8.69
CA VAL A 213 -5.38 -6.02 -9.06
C VAL A 213 -6.14 -5.14 -10.05
N GLU A 214 -6.94 -5.74 -10.95
CA GLU A 214 -7.77 -5.06 -11.94
C GLU A 214 -8.72 -4.03 -11.31
N ALA A 215 -9.24 -4.30 -10.12
CA ALA A 215 -10.13 -3.38 -9.41
C ALA A 215 -9.42 -2.10 -8.93
N TRP A 216 -8.10 -2.16 -8.75
CA TRP A 216 -7.25 -1.07 -8.26
C TRP A 216 -6.55 -0.27 -9.37
N MET A 217 -6.75 -0.62 -10.63
CA MET A 217 -6.16 0.06 -11.79
C MET A 217 -7.07 1.17 -12.32
N SER A 218 -6.50 2.26 -12.82
CA SER A 218 -7.27 3.27 -13.53
C SER A 218 -7.77 2.74 -14.88
N ARG A 219 -8.82 3.36 -15.41
CA ARG A 219 -9.35 2.99 -16.73
C ARG A 219 -8.30 3.13 -17.84
N GLU A 220 -7.46 4.15 -17.74
CA GLU A 220 -6.40 4.41 -18.72
C GLU A 220 -5.36 3.30 -18.74
N SER A 221 -4.94 2.84 -17.57
CA SER A 221 -3.89 1.82 -17.45
C SER A 221 -4.37 0.40 -17.77
N ILE A 222 -5.66 0.10 -17.56
CA ILE A 222 -6.21 -1.23 -17.80
C ILE A 222 -6.76 -1.39 -19.23
N LYS A 223 -7.15 -0.30 -19.90
CA LYS A 223 -7.73 -0.32 -21.25
C LYS A 223 -6.91 -1.07 -22.31
N PRO A 224 -5.57 -1.07 -22.29
CA PRO A 224 -4.79 -1.86 -23.25
C PRO A 224 -4.97 -3.38 -23.14
N PHE A 225 -5.49 -3.89 -22.03
CA PHE A 225 -5.72 -5.32 -21.78
C PHE A 225 -7.10 -5.73 -22.31
N SER A 226 -7.20 -6.04 -23.61
CA SER A 226 -8.46 -6.31 -24.32
C SER A 226 -9.25 -7.50 -23.80
N SER A 227 -8.64 -8.40 -23.03
CA SER A 227 -9.30 -9.53 -22.36
C SER A 227 -10.15 -9.11 -21.14
N ILE A 228 -10.03 -7.86 -20.69
CA ILE A 228 -10.74 -7.34 -19.52
C ILE A 228 -11.94 -6.51 -20.00
N ASP A 229 -13.15 -6.96 -19.64
CA ASP A 229 -14.38 -6.24 -19.98
C ASP A 229 -14.55 -5.01 -19.06
N LEU A 230 -14.63 -3.84 -19.67
CA LEU A 230 -14.87 -2.55 -19.01
C LEU A 230 -16.29 -2.01 -19.20
N SER A 231 -17.18 -2.75 -19.86
CA SER A 231 -18.53 -2.30 -20.23
C SER A 231 -19.39 -1.92 -19.01
N ILE A 232 -19.14 -2.55 -17.86
CA ILE A 232 -19.81 -2.25 -16.59
C ILE A 232 -19.61 -0.79 -16.14
N LEU A 233 -18.51 -0.14 -16.54
CA LEU A 233 -18.22 1.24 -16.18
C LEU A 233 -19.06 2.24 -16.99
N ASP A 234 -19.60 1.83 -18.13
CA ASP A 234 -20.30 2.68 -19.10
C ASP A 234 -21.82 2.47 -19.13
N ASN A 235 -22.36 1.60 -18.29
CA ASN A 235 -23.78 1.27 -18.24
C ASN A 235 -24.34 1.44 -16.81
N ASP A 236 -25.67 1.34 -16.66
CA ASP A 236 -26.35 1.51 -15.37
C ASP A 236 -26.42 0.21 -14.52
N ALA A 237 -25.80 -0.88 -14.98
CA ALA A 237 -25.82 -2.13 -14.24
C ALA A 237 -25.17 -2.00 -12.84
N GLU A 238 -25.72 -2.63 -11.85
CA GLU A 238 -25.19 -2.65 -10.49
C GLU A 238 -23.83 -3.38 -10.42
N VAL A 239 -22.88 -2.82 -9.69
CA VAL A 239 -21.61 -3.49 -9.37
C VAL A 239 -21.86 -4.49 -8.23
N LYS A 240 -22.08 -5.75 -8.56
CA LYS A 240 -22.35 -6.82 -7.59
C LYS A 240 -21.11 -7.33 -6.87
N ASN A 241 -19.95 -7.28 -7.52
CA ASN A 241 -18.67 -7.74 -6.97
C ASN A 241 -17.58 -6.67 -7.13
N PRO A 242 -17.51 -5.68 -6.23
CA PRO A 242 -16.51 -4.60 -6.32
C PRO A 242 -15.06 -5.10 -6.32
N THR A 243 -14.79 -6.22 -5.65
CA THR A 243 -13.42 -6.76 -5.51
C THR A 243 -12.88 -7.37 -6.81
N ALA A 244 -13.74 -7.76 -7.74
CA ALA A 244 -13.37 -8.30 -9.04
C ALA A 244 -13.74 -7.38 -10.21
N THR A 245 -14.51 -6.30 -9.97
CA THR A 245 -14.90 -5.36 -11.02
C THR A 245 -13.76 -4.38 -11.29
N PRO A 246 -13.29 -4.27 -12.55
CA PRO A 246 -12.18 -3.40 -12.89
C PRO A 246 -12.42 -1.94 -12.53
N CYS A 247 -11.40 -1.23 -12.11
CA CYS A 247 -11.33 0.22 -11.82
C CYS A 247 -12.13 0.70 -10.59
N VAL A 248 -13.10 -0.04 -10.08
CA VAL A 248 -14.04 0.54 -9.11
C VAL A 248 -13.42 0.86 -7.75
N LEU A 249 -12.40 0.10 -7.33
CA LEU A 249 -11.65 0.41 -6.11
C LEU A 249 -10.65 1.54 -6.34
N TYR A 250 -10.01 1.59 -7.52
CA TYR A 250 -9.23 2.76 -7.91
C TYR A 250 -10.07 4.04 -7.81
N ASN A 251 -11.22 4.05 -8.47
CA ASN A 251 -12.10 5.21 -8.54
C ASN A 251 -12.60 5.66 -7.16
N GLY A 252 -12.94 4.72 -6.28
CA GLY A 252 -13.48 5.01 -4.96
C GLY A 252 -12.44 5.26 -3.86
N LYS A 253 -11.23 4.71 -3.99
CA LYS A 253 -10.29 4.58 -2.87
C LYS A 253 -8.87 5.05 -3.17
N ILE A 254 -8.45 5.14 -4.43
CA ILE A 254 -7.12 5.64 -4.82
C ILE A 254 -7.22 7.02 -5.44
N ALA A 255 -8.09 7.21 -6.41
CA ALA A 255 -8.21 8.46 -7.16
C ALA A 255 -8.30 9.72 -6.28
N PRO A 256 -9.11 9.76 -5.20
CA PRO A 256 -9.20 10.93 -4.33
C PRO A 256 -7.93 11.23 -3.53
N LEU A 257 -6.99 10.28 -3.43
CA LEU A 257 -5.78 10.39 -2.62
C LEU A 257 -4.54 10.80 -3.44
N THR A 258 -4.60 10.77 -4.77
CA THR A 258 -3.44 10.97 -5.65
C THR A 258 -2.78 12.34 -5.53
N ASN A 259 -3.48 13.34 -5.01
CA ASN A 259 -2.93 14.66 -4.71
C ASN A 259 -2.13 14.71 -3.39
N PHE A 260 -2.30 13.71 -2.52
CA PHE A 260 -1.62 13.70 -1.22
C PHE A 260 -0.19 13.18 -1.36
N ALA A 261 0.79 13.97 -0.94
CA ALA A 261 2.19 13.65 -1.11
C ALA A 261 2.59 12.46 -0.22
N VAL A 262 3.20 11.45 -0.83
CA VAL A 262 3.72 10.25 -0.13
C VAL A 262 5.19 10.03 -0.48
N ARG A 263 5.91 9.30 0.38
CA ARG A 263 7.28 8.85 0.14
C ARG A 263 7.31 7.67 -0.83
N GLY A 264 6.34 6.77 -0.74
CA GLY A 264 6.28 5.57 -1.54
C GLY A 264 5.04 4.72 -1.25
N PHE A 265 5.04 3.53 -1.84
CA PHE A 265 3.91 2.61 -1.81
C PHE A 265 4.30 1.29 -1.17
N LEU A 266 3.37 0.72 -0.36
CA LEU A 266 3.41 -0.65 0.14
C LEU A 266 2.22 -1.41 -0.44
N TRP A 267 2.46 -2.61 -0.96
CA TRP A 267 1.43 -3.42 -1.61
C TRP A 267 1.47 -4.87 -1.16
N TYR A 268 0.32 -5.42 -0.74
CA TYR A 268 0.20 -6.84 -0.41
C TYR A 268 -1.09 -7.40 -1.01
N GLN A 269 -0.94 -8.02 -2.18
CA GLN A 269 -2.05 -8.57 -2.97
C GLN A 269 -1.50 -9.64 -3.92
N GLY A 270 -2.35 -10.55 -4.35
CA GLY A 270 -2.01 -11.54 -5.37
C GLY A 270 -2.90 -12.76 -5.30
N GLU A 271 -3.35 -13.17 -4.13
CA GLU A 271 -4.11 -14.40 -3.89
C GLU A 271 -5.35 -14.52 -4.79
N SER A 272 -6.00 -13.39 -5.08
CA SER A 272 -7.18 -13.33 -5.96
C SER A 272 -6.86 -13.38 -7.46
N ASN A 273 -5.58 -13.30 -7.84
CA ASN A 273 -5.12 -13.34 -9.23
C ASN A 273 -4.34 -14.62 -9.60
N ARG A 274 -4.19 -15.58 -8.67
CA ARG A 274 -3.38 -16.77 -8.90
C ARG A 274 -3.91 -17.67 -10.04
N ASP A 275 -5.17 -17.52 -10.42
CA ASP A 275 -5.77 -18.29 -11.51
C ASP A 275 -5.40 -17.74 -12.91
N ASN A 276 -4.82 -16.53 -12.98
CA ASN A 276 -4.39 -15.91 -14.23
C ASN A 276 -3.04 -15.19 -14.06
N THR A 277 -2.00 -15.97 -13.84
CA THR A 277 -0.65 -15.48 -13.57
C THR A 277 -0.01 -14.79 -14.76
N ASP A 278 -0.30 -15.23 -15.98
CA ASP A 278 0.24 -14.63 -17.22
C ASP A 278 -0.31 -13.21 -17.43
N LEU A 279 -1.58 -12.99 -17.10
CA LEU A 279 -2.15 -11.65 -17.12
C LEU A 279 -1.56 -10.79 -16.00
N TYR A 280 -1.43 -11.34 -14.79
CA TYR A 280 -0.87 -10.61 -13.64
C TYR A 280 0.57 -10.15 -13.87
N LEU A 281 1.38 -10.93 -14.61
CA LEU A 281 2.74 -10.54 -15.00
C LEU A 281 2.79 -9.17 -15.67
N ASN A 282 1.78 -8.86 -16.48
CA ASN A 282 1.70 -7.61 -17.23
C ASN A 282 0.88 -6.51 -16.51
N LEU A 283 -0.15 -6.91 -15.73
CA LEU A 283 -0.99 -5.96 -14.99
C LEU A 283 -0.22 -5.26 -13.88
N MET A 284 0.64 -5.97 -13.16
CA MET A 284 1.35 -5.41 -12.01
C MET A 284 2.31 -4.26 -12.40
N PRO A 285 3.17 -4.39 -13.43
CA PRO A 285 3.98 -3.26 -13.91
C PRO A 285 3.13 -2.08 -14.41
N ALA A 286 2.02 -2.35 -15.11
CA ALA A 286 1.11 -1.31 -15.58
C ALA A 286 0.43 -0.58 -14.41
N PHE A 287 0.01 -1.30 -13.38
CA PHE A 287 -0.54 -0.73 -12.16
C PHE A 287 0.46 0.19 -11.45
N VAL A 288 1.70 -0.23 -11.28
CA VAL A 288 2.72 0.59 -10.61
C VAL A 288 3.06 1.84 -11.43
N ALA A 289 3.17 1.69 -12.75
CA ALA A 289 3.39 2.84 -13.64
C ALA A 289 2.24 3.85 -13.55
N ASP A 290 1.00 3.37 -13.49
CA ASP A 290 -0.21 4.20 -13.34
C ASP A 290 -0.22 4.93 -12.00
N LEU A 291 0.04 4.25 -10.88
CA LEU A 291 0.16 4.89 -9.57
C LEU A 291 1.17 6.03 -9.58
N ARG A 292 2.37 5.79 -10.11
CA ARG A 292 3.43 6.81 -10.20
C ARG A 292 3.01 7.99 -11.07
N ALA A 293 2.39 7.72 -12.21
CA ALA A 293 1.88 8.76 -13.11
C ALA A 293 0.80 9.63 -12.45
N LYS A 294 -0.15 8.99 -11.72
CA LYS A 294 -1.24 9.69 -11.03
C LYS A 294 -0.75 10.53 -9.84
N TRP A 295 0.28 10.08 -9.13
CA TRP A 295 0.92 10.90 -8.08
C TRP A 295 1.82 12.01 -8.65
N GLY A 296 2.35 11.85 -9.87
CA GLY A 296 3.13 12.89 -10.56
C GLY A 296 4.42 13.30 -9.85
N ARG A 297 5.06 12.39 -9.11
CA ARG A 297 6.24 12.66 -8.28
C ARG A 297 7.46 11.79 -8.66
N GLY A 298 7.51 11.35 -9.92
CA GLY A 298 8.58 10.50 -10.44
C GLY A 298 8.46 9.04 -10.03
N GLU A 299 9.57 8.33 -10.05
CA GLU A 299 9.65 6.91 -9.71
C GLU A 299 9.64 6.68 -8.20
N LEU A 300 8.50 6.94 -7.54
CA LEU A 300 8.34 6.65 -6.13
C LEU A 300 8.61 5.16 -5.84
N PRO A 301 9.28 4.81 -4.72
CA PRO A 301 9.55 3.43 -4.34
C PRO A 301 8.25 2.64 -4.18
N PHE A 302 8.27 1.39 -4.65
CA PHE A 302 7.16 0.46 -4.56
C PHE A 302 7.65 -0.85 -3.94
N TYR A 303 7.29 -1.09 -2.67
CA TYR A 303 7.66 -2.32 -1.97
C TYR A 303 6.44 -3.21 -1.81
N PHE A 304 6.57 -4.48 -2.20
CA PHE A 304 5.43 -5.37 -2.19
C PHE A 304 5.74 -6.73 -1.57
N VAL A 305 4.69 -7.43 -1.18
CA VAL A 305 4.77 -8.71 -0.48
C VAL A 305 4.39 -9.83 -1.44
N GLN A 306 5.24 -10.84 -1.56
CA GLN A 306 4.94 -12.10 -2.23
C GLN A 306 3.86 -12.86 -1.46
N ILE A 307 2.89 -13.48 -2.15
CA ILE A 307 1.83 -14.24 -1.47
C ILE A 307 2.40 -15.39 -0.63
N ALA A 308 1.78 -15.62 0.52
CA ALA A 308 2.21 -16.65 1.45
C ALA A 308 1.80 -18.06 1.00
N PRO A 309 2.58 -19.10 1.39
CA PRO A 309 2.16 -20.48 1.23
C PRO A 309 0.83 -20.78 1.94
N PHE A 310 -0.08 -21.46 1.25
CA PHE A 310 -1.38 -21.90 1.74
C PHE A 310 -1.95 -22.99 0.83
N ASN A 311 -2.73 -23.94 1.39
CA ASN A 311 -3.27 -25.10 0.68
C ASN A 311 -4.48 -24.77 -0.23
N TYR A 312 -4.41 -23.83 -1.12
CA TYR A 312 -5.54 -23.43 -1.99
C TYR A 312 -6.35 -24.61 -2.55
N GLU A 313 -5.93 -25.16 -3.69
CA GLU A 313 -6.51 -26.37 -4.33
C GLU A 313 -5.82 -27.67 -3.85
N GLY A 314 -5.11 -27.63 -2.75
CA GLY A 314 -4.32 -28.70 -2.16
C GLY A 314 -2.85 -28.35 -2.03
N ALA A 315 -2.15 -29.00 -1.09
CA ALA A 315 -0.75 -28.71 -0.77
C ALA A 315 0.18 -28.86 -1.98
N ASP A 316 -0.08 -29.85 -2.83
CA ASP A 316 0.69 -30.16 -4.04
C ASP A 316 0.29 -29.37 -5.28
N GLY A 317 -0.76 -28.55 -5.20
CA GLY A 317 -1.14 -27.60 -6.25
C GLY A 317 -0.04 -26.56 -6.51
N THR A 318 -0.05 -25.93 -7.68
CA THR A 318 1.03 -25.04 -8.13
C THR A 318 0.60 -23.61 -8.44
N SER A 319 -0.68 -23.28 -8.28
CA SER A 319 -1.20 -21.94 -8.64
C SER A 319 -0.50 -20.82 -7.86
N ALA A 320 -0.30 -21.01 -6.56
CA ALA A 320 0.41 -20.04 -5.73
C ALA A 320 1.92 -19.99 -6.06
N ALA A 321 2.55 -21.13 -6.36
CA ALA A 321 3.96 -21.16 -6.75
C ALA A 321 4.19 -20.37 -8.06
N ARG A 322 3.33 -20.54 -9.06
CA ARG A 322 3.38 -19.78 -10.32
C ARG A 322 3.24 -18.29 -10.08
N LEU A 323 2.30 -17.88 -9.22
CA LEU A 323 2.15 -16.46 -8.91
C LEU A 323 3.36 -15.90 -8.15
N ARG A 324 3.96 -16.66 -7.21
CA ARG A 324 5.19 -16.26 -6.54
C ARG A 324 6.35 -16.04 -7.51
N GLU A 325 6.46 -16.90 -8.53
CA GLU A 325 7.45 -16.74 -9.61
C GLU A 325 7.20 -15.47 -10.42
N VAL A 326 5.94 -15.19 -10.80
CA VAL A 326 5.54 -13.96 -11.49
C VAL A 326 5.82 -12.72 -10.62
N GLN A 327 5.54 -12.76 -9.33
CA GLN A 327 5.86 -11.66 -8.41
C GLN A 327 7.38 -11.41 -8.32
N LEU A 328 8.20 -12.47 -8.35
CA LEU A 328 9.65 -12.34 -8.41
C LEU A 328 10.11 -11.71 -9.74
N GLN A 329 9.49 -12.08 -10.85
CA GLN A 329 9.78 -11.45 -12.14
C GLN A 329 9.37 -9.97 -12.14
N ASN A 330 8.21 -9.63 -11.61
CA ASN A 330 7.76 -8.25 -11.47
C ASN A 330 8.72 -7.39 -10.62
N MET A 331 9.37 -7.94 -9.60
CA MET A 331 10.41 -7.22 -8.86
C MET A 331 11.59 -6.80 -9.76
N LYS A 332 11.92 -7.62 -10.77
CA LYS A 332 13.01 -7.30 -11.72
C LYS A 332 12.55 -6.29 -12.78
N ASP A 333 11.29 -6.37 -13.20
CA ASP A 333 10.74 -5.58 -14.30
C ASP A 333 10.27 -4.18 -13.86
N ILE A 334 9.91 -4.02 -12.60
CA ILE A 334 9.44 -2.73 -12.04
C ILE A 334 10.65 -1.98 -11.45
N PRO A 335 11.11 -0.87 -12.02
CA PRO A 335 12.21 -0.08 -11.48
C PRO A 335 11.86 0.47 -10.09
N ASN A 336 12.86 0.72 -9.25
CA ASN A 336 12.71 1.22 -7.88
C ASN A 336 11.65 0.44 -7.08
N SER A 337 11.72 -0.91 -7.14
CA SER A 337 10.85 -1.81 -6.39
C SER A 337 11.64 -2.77 -5.52
N GLY A 338 10.95 -3.42 -4.58
CA GLY A 338 11.50 -4.48 -3.74
C GLY A 338 10.40 -5.43 -3.27
N MET A 339 10.74 -6.71 -3.14
CA MET A 339 9.78 -7.74 -2.75
C MET A 339 10.17 -8.39 -1.42
N VAL A 340 9.18 -8.51 -0.55
CA VAL A 340 9.28 -9.27 0.70
C VAL A 340 8.81 -10.70 0.46
N THR A 341 9.62 -11.68 0.84
CA THR A 341 9.23 -13.10 0.82
C THR A 341 8.49 -13.48 2.10
N THR A 342 7.60 -14.49 1.99
CA THR A 342 6.73 -14.96 3.07
C THR A 342 6.74 -16.50 3.20
N MET A 343 7.73 -17.16 2.61
CA MET A 343 7.82 -18.62 2.59
C MET A 343 7.92 -19.23 3.99
N ASP A 344 8.52 -18.52 4.92
CA ASP A 344 8.75 -18.91 6.32
C ASP A 344 7.61 -18.50 7.29
N VAL A 345 6.63 -17.72 6.82
CA VAL A 345 5.51 -17.24 7.65
C VAL A 345 4.15 -17.79 7.20
N GLY A 346 4.10 -18.50 6.07
CA GLY A 346 2.88 -19.13 5.56
C GLY A 346 2.32 -20.22 6.48
N HIS A 347 1.06 -20.59 6.27
CA HIS A 347 0.38 -21.62 7.05
C HIS A 347 -0.59 -22.44 6.17
N PRO A 348 -0.64 -23.78 6.31
CA PRO A 348 -1.43 -24.63 5.40
C PRO A 348 -2.93 -24.38 5.46
N VAL A 349 -3.46 -23.95 6.62
CA VAL A 349 -4.90 -23.76 6.84
C VAL A 349 -5.32 -22.32 7.12
N PHE A 350 -4.36 -21.39 7.26
CA PHE A 350 -4.63 -19.97 7.42
C PHE A 350 -4.03 -19.18 6.25
N ILE A 351 -4.91 -18.70 5.35
CA ILE A 351 -4.50 -17.85 4.23
C ILE A 351 -3.94 -16.50 4.68
N HIS A 352 -4.23 -16.10 5.92
CA HIS A 352 -3.72 -14.90 6.56
C HIS A 352 -2.66 -15.28 7.60
N PRO A 353 -1.35 -15.30 7.27
CA PRO A 353 -0.31 -15.62 8.24
C PRO A 353 -0.39 -14.75 9.48
N VAL A 354 -0.24 -15.37 10.65
CA VAL A 354 -0.35 -14.69 11.95
C VAL A 354 0.84 -13.79 12.25
N ASP A 355 1.99 -14.02 11.60
CA ASP A 355 3.22 -13.24 11.78
C ASP A 355 3.25 -12.03 10.83
N LYS A 356 2.51 -10.99 11.18
CA LYS A 356 2.49 -9.73 10.43
C LYS A 356 3.69 -8.83 10.75
N GLU A 357 4.31 -9.03 11.91
CA GLU A 357 5.50 -8.27 12.32
C GLU A 357 6.67 -8.53 11.38
N THR A 358 6.98 -9.79 11.11
CA THR A 358 8.04 -10.17 10.17
C THR A 358 7.82 -9.53 8.80
N VAL A 359 6.58 -9.52 8.30
CA VAL A 359 6.25 -8.92 7.00
C VAL A 359 6.42 -7.40 7.01
N GLY A 360 5.88 -6.72 8.01
CA GLY A 360 6.02 -5.26 8.15
C GLY A 360 7.46 -4.81 8.32
N ASN A 361 8.24 -5.51 9.15
CA ASN A 361 9.65 -5.22 9.37
C ASN A 361 10.49 -5.44 8.09
N ARG A 362 10.22 -6.49 7.32
CA ARG A 362 10.89 -6.72 6.03
C ARG A 362 10.61 -5.62 5.01
N LEU A 363 9.39 -5.09 4.96
CA LEU A 363 9.07 -3.90 4.15
C LEU A 363 9.87 -2.68 4.63
N ALA A 364 9.99 -2.49 5.94
CA ALA A 364 10.79 -1.40 6.52
C ALA A 364 12.28 -1.55 6.20
N TYR A 365 12.83 -2.76 6.18
CA TYR A 365 14.22 -2.98 5.79
C TYR A 365 14.49 -2.55 4.35
N TRP A 366 13.59 -2.85 3.40
CA TRP A 366 13.67 -2.35 2.04
C TRP A 366 13.67 -0.81 1.99
N ALA A 367 12.73 -0.18 2.71
CA ALA A 367 12.65 1.28 2.77
C ALA A 367 13.91 1.89 3.39
N LEU A 368 14.39 1.38 4.52
CA LEU A 368 15.60 1.89 5.18
C LEU A 368 16.83 1.78 4.29
N ALA A 369 16.99 0.66 3.58
CA ALA A 369 18.14 0.46 2.70
C ALA A 369 18.05 1.27 1.40
N GLN A 370 16.93 1.21 0.68
CA GLN A 370 16.81 1.74 -0.68
C GLN A 370 16.28 3.18 -0.72
N THR A 371 15.33 3.53 0.17
CA THR A 371 14.76 4.89 0.19
C THR A 371 15.57 5.82 1.09
N TYR A 372 16.05 5.33 2.23
CA TYR A 372 16.78 6.15 3.22
C TYR A 372 18.30 5.94 3.19
N GLY A 373 18.81 5.04 2.33
CA GLY A 373 20.24 4.85 2.08
C GLY A 373 21.03 4.22 3.22
N MET A 374 20.35 3.58 4.20
CA MET A 374 21.02 2.95 5.33
C MET A 374 21.72 1.66 4.90
N LYS A 375 22.86 1.36 5.54
CA LYS A 375 23.72 0.22 5.20
C LYS A 375 24.06 -0.60 6.43
N GLY A 376 24.61 -1.82 6.23
CA GLY A 376 25.13 -2.65 7.30
C GLY A 376 24.20 -3.78 7.77
N PHE A 377 23.02 -3.91 7.21
CA PHE A 377 22.05 -4.99 7.49
C PHE A 377 21.52 -5.62 6.20
N GLY A 378 21.03 -6.87 6.30
CA GLY A 378 20.35 -7.54 5.19
C GLY A 378 18.91 -7.04 5.05
N TYR A 379 18.50 -6.67 3.85
CA TYR A 379 17.15 -6.17 3.55
C TYR A 379 16.43 -6.95 2.44
N ALA A 380 17.20 -7.54 1.53
CA ALA A 380 16.70 -8.34 0.42
C ALA A 380 16.93 -9.83 0.66
N PRO A 381 15.99 -10.71 0.29
CA PRO A 381 16.20 -12.15 0.38
C PRO A 381 17.24 -12.62 -0.64
N PRO A 382 17.86 -13.80 -0.43
CA PRO A 382 18.65 -14.46 -1.47
C PRO A 382 17.79 -14.70 -2.72
N VAL A 383 18.32 -14.35 -3.88
CA VAL A 383 17.67 -14.53 -5.19
C VAL A 383 18.57 -15.38 -6.09
N TYR A 384 17.96 -16.32 -6.80
CA TYR A 384 18.67 -17.12 -7.79
C TYR A 384 19.47 -16.25 -8.76
N LYS A 385 20.75 -16.57 -8.91
CA LYS A 385 21.67 -15.87 -9.82
C LYS A 385 22.06 -16.75 -11.01
N SER A 386 22.60 -17.93 -10.74
CA SER A 386 23.07 -18.87 -11.74
C SER A 386 23.14 -20.28 -11.19
N MET A 387 23.23 -21.26 -12.07
CA MET A 387 23.51 -22.63 -11.69
C MET A 387 24.66 -23.22 -12.52
N GLU A 388 25.33 -24.23 -11.95
CA GLU A 388 26.34 -25.05 -12.61
C GLU A 388 25.99 -26.51 -12.40
N ILE A 389 26.11 -27.33 -13.46
CA ILE A 389 25.90 -28.77 -13.39
C ILE A 389 27.27 -29.44 -13.29
N GLN A 390 27.48 -30.21 -12.24
CA GLN A 390 28.70 -31.00 -12.05
C GLN A 390 28.29 -32.44 -11.69
N GLU A 391 28.58 -33.38 -12.58
CA GLU A 391 28.20 -34.79 -12.43
C GLU A 391 26.68 -34.95 -12.19
N ASN A 392 26.31 -35.47 -11.01
CA ASN A 392 24.91 -35.68 -10.61
C ASN A 392 24.34 -34.59 -9.71
N LYS A 393 24.98 -33.42 -9.64
CA LYS A 393 24.56 -32.29 -8.79
C LYS A 393 24.37 -31.03 -9.60
N ILE A 394 23.44 -30.19 -9.12
CA ILE A 394 23.30 -28.78 -9.53
C ILE A 394 23.76 -27.89 -8.37
N TYR A 395 24.72 -27.02 -8.65
CA TYR A 395 25.18 -25.99 -7.72
C TYR A 395 24.51 -24.66 -8.05
N ILE A 396 23.84 -24.03 -7.07
CA ILE A 396 23.11 -22.81 -7.24
C ILE A 396 23.83 -21.66 -6.53
N ASN A 397 24.06 -20.58 -7.26
CA ASN A 397 24.57 -19.31 -6.75
C ASN A 397 23.41 -18.32 -6.53
N PHE A 398 23.54 -17.45 -5.52
CA PHE A 398 22.53 -16.47 -5.16
C PHE A 398 23.11 -15.06 -5.12
N ASP A 399 22.32 -14.08 -5.55
CA ASP A 399 22.51 -12.69 -5.19
C ASP A 399 21.96 -12.42 -3.77
N ASN A 400 22.38 -11.35 -3.14
CA ASN A 400 22.02 -10.95 -1.77
C ASN A 400 22.44 -11.96 -0.66
N ALA A 401 23.40 -12.83 -0.96
CA ALA A 401 23.91 -13.82 -0.03
C ALA A 401 25.39 -13.61 0.33
N GLN A 402 25.86 -12.37 0.45
CA GLN A 402 27.28 -12.03 0.67
C GLN A 402 27.84 -12.60 1.99
N ARG A 403 26.98 -12.89 2.97
CA ARG A 403 27.36 -13.52 4.25
C ARG A 403 27.10 -15.03 4.28
N GLY A 404 26.82 -15.63 3.10
CA GLY A 404 26.41 -17.02 2.94
C GLY A 404 24.91 -17.23 3.15
N LEU A 405 24.51 -18.50 3.09
CA LEU A 405 23.14 -18.96 3.29
C LEU A 405 23.00 -19.60 4.68
N SER A 406 21.77 -19.69 5.17
CA SER A 406 21.43 -20.30 6.47
C SER A 406 20.12 -21.10 6.34
N PRO A 407 19.92 -22.19 7.12
CA PRO A 407 20.87 -22.76 8.10
C PRO A 407 21.92 -23.65 7.43
N MET A 408 23.14 -23.61 7.95
CA MET A 408 24.22 -24.56 7.58
C MET A 408 24.05 -25.89 8.28
N TRP A 409 24.65 -26.95 7.71
CA TRP A 409 24.67 -28.31 8.27
C TRP A 409 23.30 -28.97 8.44
N THR A 410 22.29 -28.47 7.76
CA THR A 410 20.96 -29.07 7.68
C THR A 410 20.54 -29.21 6.23
N SER A 411 19.82 -30.30 5.89
CA SER A 411 19.19 -30.41 4.58
C SER A 411 18.06 -29.40 4.47
N LEU A 412 18.09 -28.58 3.41
CA LEU A 412 17.03 -27.64 3.09
C LEU A 412 15.89 -28.39 2.41
N LYS A 413 14.66 -28.05 2.77
CA LYS A 413 13.44 -28.67 2.23
C LYS A 413 12.87 -27.88 1.05
N GLY A 414 12.00 -28.54 0.27
CA GLY A 414 11.24 -27.90 -0.80
C GLY A 414 11.95 -27.83 -2.14
N PHE A 415 13.10 -28.50 -2.29
CA PHE A 415 13.81 -28.64 -3.57
C PHE A 415 13.37 -29.87 -4.32
N GLU A 416 13.26 -29.75 -5.63
CA GLU A 416 13.01 -30.83 -6.59
C GLU A 416 13.93 -30.65 -7.78
N ILE A 417 14.42 -31.80 -8.34
CA ILE A 417 15.39 -31.83 -9.43
C ILE A 417 14.88 -32.73 -10.54
N ALA A 418 15.19 -32.42 -11.80
CA ALA A 418 14.79 -33.19 -12.98
C ALA A 418 15.93 -33.41 -13.94
N GLY A 419 15.90 -34.54 -14.67
CA GLY A 419 16.69 -34.81 -15.85
C GLY A 419 16.05 -34.27 -17.13
N GLU A 420 16.53 -34.74 -18.30
CA GLU A 420 16.00 -34.35 -19.62
C GLU A 420 14.54 -34.75 -19.83
N ASP A 421 14.06 -35.77 -19.10
CA ASP A 421 12.63 -36.17 -19.10
C ASP A 421 11.71 -35.15 -18.47
N LYS A 422 12.26 -34.11 -17.82
CA LYS A 422 11.52 -33.04 -17.10
C LYS A 422 10.61 -33.56 -15.99
N VAL A 423 10.83 -34.77 -15.49
CA VAL A 423 10.14 -35.32 -14.32
C VAL A 423 10.87 -34.85 -13.06
N PHE A 424 10.19 -34.07 -12.21
CA PHE A 424 10.78 -33.55 -11.00
C PHE A 424 10.64 -34.54 -9.83
N TYR A 425 11.75 -34.84 -9.18
CA TYR A 425 11.83 -35.67 -7.99
C TYR A 425 12.28 -34.86 -6.78
N PRO A 426 11.80 -35.19 -5.56
CA PRO A 426 12.34 -34.59 -4.34
C PRO A 426 13.88 -34.70 -4.30
N ALA A 427 14.50 -33.60 -3.92
CA ALA A 427 15.94 -33.47 -3.92
C ALA A 427 16.51 -33.21 -2.53
N PHE A 428 17.70 -33.72 -2.28
CA PHE A 428 18.54 -33.31 -1.17
C PHE A 428 19.25 -32.01 -1.53
N ALA A 429 19.17 -31.02 -0.64
CA ALA A 429 19.79 -29.72 -0.83
C ALA A 429 20.56 -29.31 0.41
N GLU A 430 21.84 -28.99 0.24
CA GLU A 430 22.73 -28.59 1.33
C GLU A 430 23.61 -27.40 0.94
N ILE A 431 23.95 -26.57 1.92
CA ILE A 431 24.86 -25.44 1.72
C ILE A 431 26.31 -25.96 1.76
N GLU A 432 27.03 -25.76 0.67
CA GLU A 432 28.44 -26.06 0.59
C GLU A 432 29.25 -25.08 1.44
N THR A 433 29.95 -25.59 2.46
CA THR A 433 30.59 -24.74 3.48
C THR A 433 31.74 -23.87 2.95
N THR A 434 32.41 -24.33 1.89
CA THR A 434 33.61 -23.66 1.34
C THR A 434 33.25 -22.53 0.36
N THR A 435 32.18 -22.69 -0.39
CA THR A 435 31.81 -21.76 -1.48
C THR A 435 30.52 -20.99 -1.22
N ALA A 436 29.77 -21.32 -0.17
CA ALA A 436 28.46 -20.81 0.15
C ALA A 436 27.41 -21.02 -0.97
N ARG A 437 27.67 -21.95 -1.92
CA ARG A 437 26.69 -22.38 -2.93
C ARG A 437 25.73 -23.39 -2.33
N LEU A 438 24.61 -23.58 -2.98
CA LEU A 438 23.65 -24.63 -2.64
C LEU A 438 23.85 -25.81 -3.59
N ALA A 439 24.19 -26.97 -3.06
CA ALA A 439 24.31 -28.22 -3.83
C ALA A 439 22.98 -28.98 -3.76
N VAL A 440 22.39 -29.31 -4.91
CA VAL A 440 21.12 -30.04 -5.04
C VAL A 440 21.34 -31.33 -5.83
N SER A 441 20.84 -32.45 -5.30
CA SER A 441 20.96 -33.79 -5.93
C SER A 441 19.79 -34.70 -5.56
N SER A 442 19.60 -35.78 -6.33
CA SER A 442 18.66 -36.87 -6.01
C SER A 442 19.17 -38.19 -6.55
N ASP A 443 19.03 -39.27 -5.79
CA ASP A 443 19.40 -40.63 -6.23
C ASP A 443 18.57 -41.10 -7.45
N LYS A 444 17.44 -40.42 -7.73
CA LYS A 444 16.58 -40.73 -8.88
C LYS A 444 16.98 -39.99 -10.16
N VAL A 445 17.95 -39.07 -10.11
CA VAL A 445 18.35 -38.24 -11.25
C VAL A 445 19.87 -38.22 -11.37
N SER A 446 20.42 -39.07 -12.21
CA SER A 446 21.86 -39.18 -12.44
C SER A 446 22.46 -38.08 -13.31
N HIS A 447 21.62 -37.48 -14.20
CA HIS A 447 22.02 -36.40 -15.10
C HIS A 447 21.00 -35.25 -14.97
N PRO A 448 21.14 -34.38 -13.95
CA PRO A 448 20.19 -33.31 -13.71
C PRO A 448 20.38 -32.18 -14.72
N VAL A 449 19.25 -31.58 -15.14
CA VAL A 449 19.22 -30.41 -16.04
C VAL A 449 18.41 -29.23 -15.47
N ALA A 450 17.57 -29.49 -14.46
CA ALA A 450 16.71 -28.46 -13.89
C ALA A 450 16.50 -28.69 -12.38
N VAL A 451 16.32 -27.60 -11.66
CA VAL A 451 15.95 -27.58 -10.25
C VAL A 451 14.85 -26.55 -10.03
N ARG A 452 13.94 -26.84 -9.11
CA ARG A 452 12.94 -25.89 -8.64
C ARG A 452 12.84 -25.91 -7.11
N TYR A 453 12.46 -24.78 -6.54
CA TYR A 453 12.34 -24.60 -5.09
C TYR A 453 10.94 -24.11 -4.73
N ALA A 454 10.35 -24.75 -3.72
CA ALA A 454 9.04 -24.38 -3.19
C ALA A 454 7.96 -24.24 -4.27
N TYR A 455 7.99 -25.10 -5.30
CA TYR A 455 7.10 -25.02 -6.46
C TYR A 455 5.78 -25.76 -6.20
N LYS A 456 5.21 -25.51 -5.01
CA LYS A 456 3.93 -26.01 -4.53
C LYS A 456 3.17 -24.90 -3.83
N ASN A 457 1.88 -25.12 -3.58
CA ASN A 457 1.05 -24.14 -2.86
C ASN A 457 1.52 -23.97 -1.40
N TYR A 458 1.92 -25.12 -0.76
CA TYR A 458 2.46 -25.16 0.59
C TYR A 458 3.56 -26.21 0.75
#